data_5c5dc9059ecc686b3fc185f022a0bfe5
#
_entry.id   5c5dc9059ecc686b3fc185f022a0bfe5
#
_cell.length_a   1.000
_cell.length_b   1.000
_cell.length_c   1.000
_cell.angle_alpha   90.00
_cell.angle_beta   90.00
_cell.angle_gamma   90.00
#
_symmetry.space_group_name_H-M   'P 1'
#
loop_
_entity.id
_entity.type
_entity.pdbx_description
1 polymer ?
#
loop_
_entity_poly.entity_id
_entity_poly.type
_entity_poly.pdbx_seq_one_letter_code
_entity_poly.pdbx_strand_id
1 'polypeptide(L)'
;MIVIDTSALFAIAANESERSAFVDLLDAEKGLISAVTYVESVMVLTGRSRRLAIARVDDLMRTFGLEIVPVDRKLATAAVSAFDRYGKGRHPARLNLSDCFAYGLAKSRGLPLLFKGNDFLKTDITPAWRG
;
A
#
# COMPACT_ATOMS: atom_id res chain seq x y z
N MET A 1 -8.31 5.75 -10.35
CA MET A 1 -7.20 5.80 -9.37
C MET A 1 -7.33 4.71 -8.33
N ILE A 2 -6.22 4.18 -7.89
CA ILE A 2 -6.15 3.20 -6.80
C ILE A 2 -5.05 3.58 -5.83
N VAL A 3 -5.20 3.19 -4.56
CA VAL A 3 -4.16 3.33 -3.55
C VAL A 3 -3.41 2.00 -3.45
N ILE A 4 -2.11 2.05 -3.23
CA ILE A 4 -1.25 0.87 -3.28
C ILE A 4 -0.63 0.64 -1.91
N ASP A 5 -0.75 -0.59 -1.40
CA ASP A 5 -0.11 -1.03 -0.17
C ASP A 5 1.28 -1.62 -0.47
N THR A 6 2.14 -1.63 0.55
CA THR A 6 3.47 -2.26 0.49
C THR A 6 3.40 -3.70 -0.03
N SER A 7 2.39 -4.47 0.39
CA SER A 7 2.25 -5.87 -0.01
C SER A 7 2.10 -6.04 -1.52
N ALA A 8 1.45 -5.09 -2.19
CA ALA A 8 1.30 -5.12 -3.64
C ALA A 8 2.62 -4.78 -4.35
N LEU A 9 3.35 -3.77 -3.89
CA LEU A 9 4.66 -3.46 -4.46
C LEU A 9 5.64 -4.62 -4.25
N PHE A 10 5.60 -5.23 -3.07
CA PHE A 10 6.43 -6.40 -2.78
C PHE A 10 6.10 -7.57 -3.72
N ALA A 11 4.81 -7.85 -3.95
CA ALA A 11 4.39 -8.92 -4.85
C ALA A 11 4.94 -8.72 -6.27
N ILE A 12 4.94 -7.47 -6.75
CA ILE A 12 5.51 -7.14 -8.06
C ILE A 12 7.02 -7.31 -8.05
N ALA A 13 7.70 -6.76 -7.06
CA ALA A 13 9.15 -6.77 -6.96
C ALA A 13 9.71 -8.20 -6.77
N ALA A 14 9.01 -9.02 -5.99
CA ALA A 14 9.42 -10.41 -5.70
C ALA A 14 8.90 -11.41 -6.73
N ASN A 15 8.23 -10.95 -7.77
CA ASN A 15 7.68 -11.78 -8.84
C ASN A 15 6.73 -12.86 -8.29
N GLU A 16 5.84 -12.46 -7.39
CA GLU A 16 4.85 -13.37 -6.84
C GLU A 16 3.72 -13.64 -7.85
N SER A 17 2.85 -14.60 -7.55
CA SER A 17 1.82 -15.07 -8.50
C SER A 17 0.84 -13.96 -8.93
N GLU A 18 0.60 -12.96 -8.09
CA GLU A 18 -0.30 -11.85 -8.38
C GLU A 18 0.31 -10.77 -9.27
N ARG A 19 1.63 -10.84 -9.52
CA ARG A 19 2.36 -9.78 -10.23
C ARG A 19 1.70 -9.36 -11.54
N SER A 20 1.35 -10.32 -12.37
CA SER A 20 0.76 -10.03 -13.69
C SER A 20 -0.53 -9.22 -13.57
N ALA A 21 -1.43 -9.63 -12.67
CA ALA A 21 -2.69 -8.93 -12.45
C ALA A 21 -2.46 -7.53 -11.88
N PHE A 22 -1.52 -7.39 -10.94
CA PHE A 22 -1.21 -6.10 -10.33
C PHE A 22 -0.59 -5.12 -11.34
N VAL A 23 0.33 -5.63 -12.18
CA VAL A 23 0.93 -4.81 -13.25
C VAL A 23 -0.15 -4.33 -14.22
N ASP A 24 -1.07 -5.19 -14.62
CA ASP A 24 -2.16 -4.80 -15.52
C ASP A 24 -3.01 -3.68 -14.92
N LEU A 25 -3.31 -3.76 -13.62
CA LEU A 25 -4.06 -2.70 -12.93
C LEU A 25 -3.31 -1.38 -12.90
N LEU A 26 -2.01 -1.41 -12.61
CA LEU A 26 -1.18 -0.21 -12.52
C LEU A 26 -0.91 0.41 -13.89
N ASP A 27 -0.94 -0.39 -14.95
CA ASP A 27 -0.86 0.13 -16.33
C ASP A 27 -2.16 0.82 -16.74
N ALA A 28 -3.29 0.38 -16.21
CA ALA A 28 -4.61 0.90 -16.57
C ALA A 28 -5.04 2.08 -15.70
N GLU A 29 -4.58 2.14 -14.45
CA GLU A 29 -5.05 3.11 -13.46
C GLU A 29 -3.90 3.85 -12.79
N LYS A 30 -4.10 5.15 -12.52
CA LYS A 30 -3.14 5.92 -11.74
C LYS A 30 -3.09 5.41 -10.30
N GLY A 31 -1.88 5.15 -9.81
CA GLY A 31 -1.65 4.69 -8.44
C GLY A 31 -1.18 5.81 -7.52
N LEU A 32 -1.72 5.80 -6.31
CA LEU A 32 -1.30 6.68 -5.21
C LEU A 32 -0.67 5.84 -4.11
N ILE A 33 0.37 6.35 -3.50
CA ILE A 33 1.04 5.68 -2.39
C ILE A 33 1.26 6.68 -1.26
N SER A 34 0.92 6.30 -0.04
CA SER A 34 1.25 7.12 1.13
C SER A 34 2.77 7.24 1.28
N ALA A 35 3.25 8.39 1.73
CA ALA A 35 4.67 8.58 2.06
C ALA A 35 5.15 7.52 3.06
N VAL A 36 4.30 7.09 4.00
CA VAL A 36 4.64 6.02 4.96
C VAL A 36 4.80 4.69 4.24
N THR A 37 3.90 4.37 3.31
CA THR A 37 3.99 3.15 2.51
C THR A 37 5.25 3.14 1.65
N TYR A 38 5.64 4.28 1.08
CA TYR A 38 6.90 4.39 0.33
C TYR A 38 8.09 3.99 1.20
N VAL A 39 8.18 4.56 2.41
CA VAL A 39 9.26 4.25 3.35
C VAL A 39 9.25 2.76 3.72
N GLU A 40 8.10 2.22 4.07
CA GLU A 40 7.99 0.80 4.42
C GLU A 40 8.41 -0.10 3.25
N SER A 41 8.02 0.26 2.03
CA SER A 41 8.38 -0.53 0.84
C SER A 41 9.90 -0.62 0.67
N VAL A 42 10.61 0.48 0.89
CA VAL A 42 12.08 0.47 0.88
C VAL A 42 12.61 -0.43 2.00
N MET A 43 12.07 -0.31 3.20
CA MET A 43 12.51 -1.12 4.35
C MET A 43 12.30 -2.62 4.10
N VAL A 44 11.15 -3.00 3.57
CA VAL A 44 10.81 -4.40 3.30
C VAL A 44 11.68 -4.99 2.20
N LEU A 45 12.04 -4.20 1.19
CA LEU A 45 12.86 -4.66 0.06
C LEU A 45 14.36 -4.52 0.31
N THR A 46 14.78 -4.07 1.49
CA THR A 46 16.19 -3.81 1.78
C THR A 46 17.09 -5.04 1.55
N GLY A 47 16.70 -6.21 2.02
CA GLY A 47 17.49 -7.43 1.78
C GLY A 47 18.99 -7.24 2.00
N ARG A 48 19.79 -7.47 0.96
CA ARG A 48 21.26 -7.36 1.02
C ARG A 48 21.79 -5.95 0.89
N SER A 49 21.02 -5.02 0.33
CA SER A 49 21.50 -3.68 0.02
C SER A 49 20.38 -2.65 0.07
N ARG A 50 20.53 -1.64 0.93
CA ARG A 50 19.60 -0.51 0.99
C ARG A 50 19.57 0.28 -0.31
N ARG A 51 20.74 0.44 -0.95
CA ARG A 51 20.83 1.16 -2.23
C ARG A 51 20.00 0.50 -3.31
N LEU A 52 20.09 -0.84 -3.40
CA LEU A 52 19.30 -1.59 -4.37
C LEU A 52 17.80 -1.53 -4.06
N ALA A 53 17.42 -1.55 -2.78
CA ALA A 53 16.04 -1.42 -2.39
C ALA A 53 15.45 -0.07 -2.79
N ILE A 54 16.17 1.02 -2.53
CA ILE A 54 15.75 2.36 -2.95
C ILE A 54 15.59 2.43 -4.46
N ALA A 55 16.58 1.95 -5.20
CA ALA A 55 16.54 1.95 -6.67
C ALA A 55 15.36 1.15 -7.21
N ARG A 56 15.08 -0.02 -6.64
CA ARG A 56 13.96 -0.86 -7.08
C ARG A 56 12.61 -0.20 -6.84
N VAL A 57 12.42 0.38 -5.66
CA VAL A 57 11.16 1.07 -5.35
C VAL A 57 11.00 2.29 -6.26
N ASP A 58 12.06 3.08 -6.44
CA ASP A 58 12.02 4.25 -7.33
C ASP A 58 11.76 3.87 -8.79
N ASP A 59 12.30 2.74 -9.25
CA ASP A 59 12.01 2.22 -10.58
C ASP A 59 10.53 1.85 -10.74
N LEU A 60 9.95 1.20 -9.74
CA LEU A 60 8.51 0.89 -9.74
C LEU A 60 7.67 2.18 -9.75
N MET A 61 8.07 3.16 -8.95
CA MET A 61 7.40 4.46 -8.91
C MET A 61 7.38 5.13 -10.30
N ARG A 62 8.52 5.12 -10.99
CA ARG A 62 8.62 5.68 -12.34
C ARG A 62 7.85 4.87 -13.38
N THR A 63 8.04 3.55 -13.36
CA THR A 63 7.44 2.65 -14.34
C THR A 63 5.92 2.79 -14.37
N PHE A 64 5.30 2.90 -13.21
CA PHE A 64 3.84 2.97 -13.09
C PHE A 64 3.32 4.39 -12.84
N GLY A 65 4.20 5.39 -12.82
CA GLY A 65 3.78 6.77 -12.57
C GLY A 65 3.10 6.96 -11.22
N LEU A 66 3.58 6.28 -10.18
CA LEU A 66 2.97 6.35 -8.86
C LEU A 66 3.25 7.71 -8.21
N GLU A 67 2.23 8.26 -7.57
CA GLU A 67 2.33 9.54 -6.87
C GLU A 67 2.43 9.30 -5.36
N ILE A 68 3.45 9.89 -4.74
CA ILE A 68 3.57 9.88 -3.28
C ILE A 68 2.66 10.97 -2.71
N VAL A 69 1.76 10.57 -1.82
CA VAL A 69 0.88 11.50 -1.10
C VAL A 69 1.53 11.81 0.25
N PRO A 70 1.85 13.07 0.53
CA PRO A 70 2.47 13.43 1.80
C PRO A 70 1.51 13.22 2.97
N VAL A 71 2.08 12.99 4.15
CA VAL A 71 1.30 12.89 5.38
C VAL A 71 1.01 14.30 5.89
N ASP A 72 -0.23 14.70 5.79
CA ASP A 72 -0.74 15.91 6.41
C ASP A 72 -1.59 15.54 7.64
N ARG A 73 -2.17 16.53 8.29
CA ARG A 73 -3.00 16.30 9.46
C ARG A 73 -4.23 15.44 9.14
N LYS A 74 -4.84 15.64 7.97
CA LYS A 74 -6.01 14.89 7.55
C LYS A 74 -5.70 13.40 7.40
N LEU A 75 -4.59 13.09 6.72
CA LEU A 75 -4.17 11.70 6.54
C LEU A 75 -3.75 11.07 7.86
N ALA A 76 -3.01 11.79 8.70
CA ALA A 76 -2.63 11.30 10.02
C ALA A 76 -3.86 10.95 10.86
N THR A 77 -4.87 11.81 10.86
CA THR A 77 -6.13 11.57 11.58
C THR A 77 -6.87 10.34 11.02
N ALA A 78 -6.89 10.18 9.70
CA ALA A 78 -7.49 9.00 9.07
C ALA A 78 -6.77 7.71 9.49
N ALA A 79 -5.45 7.76 9.59
CA ALA A 79 -4.66 6.60 10.03
C ALA A 79 -4.93 6.26 11.51
N VAL A 80 -5.08 7.28 12.37
CA VAL A 80 -5.46 7.06 13.77
C VAL A 80 -6.83 6.40 13.88
N SER A 81 -7.80 6.86 13.10
CA SER A 81 -9.13 6.23 13.05
C SER A 81 -9.07 4.79 12.57
N ALA A 82 -8.23 4.51 11.58
CA ALA A 82 -8.02 3.15 11.08
C ALA A 82 -7.45 2.24 12.19
N PHE A 83 -6.48 2.73 12.93
CA PHE A 83 -5.90 1.99 14.05
C PHE A 83 -6.92 1.73 15.15
N ASP A 84 -7.68 2.75 15.52
CA ASP A 84 -8.70 2.61 16.57
C ASP A 84 -9.73 1.55 16.19
N ARG A 85 -10.09 1.45 14.92
CA ARG A 85 -11.11 0.55 14.41
C ARG A 85 -10.59 -0.85 14.08
N TYR A 86 -9.43 -0.96 13.44
CA TYR A 86 -8.92 -2.20 12.88
C TYR A 86 -7.49 -2.54 13.31
N GLY A 87 -6.92 -1.82 14.24
CA GLY A 87 -5.52 -1.93 14.59
C GLY A 87 -5.14 -3.24 15.27
N LYS A 88 -3.85 -3.56 15.14
CA LYS A 88 -3.24 -4.70 15.82
C LYS A 88 -3.46 -4.60 17.33
N GLY A 89 -3.92 -5.70 17.93
CA GLY A 89 -4.27 -5.75 19.34
C GLY A 89 -5.70 -5.32 19.66
N ARG A 90 -6.46 -4.84 18.67
CA ARG A 90 -7.85 -4.37 18.80
C ARG A 90 -8.82 -5.13 17.92
N HIS A 91 -8.38 -5.59 16.77
CA HIS A 91 -9.25 -6.16 15.76
C HIS A 91 -8.53 -7.29 14.99
N PRO A 92 -9.26 -8.32 14.52
CA PRO A 92 -8.65 -9.42 13.75
C PRO A 92 -7.92 -8.98 12.48
N ALA A 93 -8.25 -7.83 11.89
CA ALA A 93 -7.53 -7.28 10.74
C ALA A 93 -6.08 -6.94 11.07
N ARG A 94 -5.78 -6.62 12.33
CA ARG A 94 -4.43 -6.43 12.85
C ARG A 94 -3.60 -5.41 12.07
N LEU A 95 -4.21 -4.30 11.67
CA LEU A 95 -3.51 -3.27 10.91
C LEU A 95 -2.35 -2.69 11.72
N ASN A 96 -1.16 -2.69 11.13
CA ASN A 96 0.02 -2.05 11.70
C ASN A 96 0.09 -0.58 11.25
N LEU A 97 1.18 0.11 11.61
CA LEU A 97 1.34 1.54 11.29
C LEU A 97 1.15 1.82 9.80
N SER A 98 1.87 1.12 8.95
CA SER A 98 1.83 1.35 7.51
C SER A 98 0.48 0.99 6.91
N ASP A 99 -0.12 -0.13 7.36
CA ASP A 99 -1.46 -0.54 6.93
C ASP A 99 -2.49 0.55 7.20
N CYS A 100 -2.40 1.19 8.37
CA CYS A 100 -3.31 2.27 8.74
C CYS A 100 -3.22 3.47 7.80
N PHE A 101 -2.02 3.79 7.33
CA PHE A 101 -1.85 4.87 6.36
C PHE A 101 -2.36 4.50 4.98
N ALA A 102 -2.13 3.26 4.51
CA ALA A 102 -2.68 2.80 3.25
C ALA A 102 -4.22 2.79 3.29
N TYR A 103 -4.80 2.21 4.34
CA TYR A 103 -6.24 2.22 4.55
C TYR A 103 -6.79 3.64 4.64
N GLY A 104 -6.16 4.48 5.47
CA GLY A 104 -6.61 5.86 5.70
C GLY A 104 -6.59 6.69 4.43
N LEU A 105 -5.56 6.53 3.60
CA LEU A 105 -5.50 7.23 2.31
C LEU A 105 -6.62 6.78 1.38
N ALA A 106 -6.83 5.47 1.25
CA ALA A 106 -7.87 4.92 0.39
C ALA A 106 -9.27 5.39 0.84
N LYS A 107 -9.56 5.28 2.14
CA LYS A 107 -10.87 5.68 2.67
C LYS A 107 -11.11 7.18 2.55
N SER A 108 -10.12 8.00 2.88
CA SER A 108 -10.29 9.46 2.81
C SER A 108 -10.48 9.98 1.39
N ARG A 109 -10.01 9.24 0.39
CA ARG A 109 -10.17 9.59 -1.02
C ARG A 109 -11.28 8.82 -1.72
N GLY A 110 -11.94 7.88 -1.04
CA GLY A 110 -12.96 7.05 -1.66
C GLY A 110 -12.43 6.16 -2.76
N LEU A 111 -11.20 5.66 -2.62
CA LEU A 111 -10.53 4.85 -3.63
C LEU A 111 -10.36 3.40 -3.16
N PRO A 112 -10.32 2.45 -4.11
CA PRO A 112 -9.97 1.07 -3.77
C PRO A 112 -8.49 0.94 -3.42
N LEU A 113 -8.16 -0.11 -2.68
CA LEU A 113 -6.81 -0.42 -2.23
C LEU A 113 -6.29 -1.68 -2.91
N LEU A 114 -5.11 -1.59 -3.50
CA LEU A 114 -4.40 -2.74 -4.07
C LEU A 114 -3.48 -3.33 -3.01
N PHE A 115 -3.71 -4.59 -2.66
CA PHE A 115 -2.97 -5.30 -1.62
C PHE A 115 -2.95 -6.80 -1.89
N LYS A 116 -2.01 -7.47 -1.26
CA LYS A 116 -1.96 -8.93 -1.18
C LYS A 116 -2.14 -9.38 0.27
N GLY A 117 -2.86 -10.48 0.48
CA GLY A 117 -3.08 -11.04 1.80
C GLY A 117 -4.50 -10.83 2.28
N ASN A 118 -4.76 -11.26 3.53
CA ASN A 118 -6.11 -11.36 4.07
C ASN A 118 -6.46 -10.26 5.08
N ASP A 119 -5.49 -9.48 5.55
CA ASP A 119 -5.73 -8.55 6.66
C ASP A 119 -6.73 -7.46 6.28
N PHE A 120 -6.55 -6.82 5.12
CA PHE A 120 -7.48 -5.80 4.66
C PHE A 120 -8.86 -6.35 4.28
N LEU A 121 -8.96 -7.64 3.97
CA LEU A 121 -10.27 -8.26 3.68
C LEU A 121 -11.18 -8.27 4.92
N LYS A 122 -10.62 -8.14 6.10
CA LYS A 122 -11.38 -8.08 7.36
C LYS A 122 -11.82 -6.66 7.72
N THR A 123 -11.58 -5.70 6.82
CA THR A 123 -12.00 -4.31 6.96
C THR A 123 -13.10 -3.99 5.95
N ASP A 124 -13.58 -2.76 5.97
CA ASP A 124 -14.57 -2.27 5.00
C ASP A 124 -13.96 -1.67 3.73
N ILE A 125 -12.64 -1.82 3.54
CA ILE A 125 -11.98 -1.27 2.35
C ILE A 125 -12.46 -2.00 1.08
N THR A 126 -12.56 -1.28 -0.02
CA THR A 126 -12.84 -1.87 -1.32
C THR A 126 -11.53 -2.38 -1.92
N PRO A 127 -11.37 -3.70 -2.14
CA PRO A 127 -10.18 -4.21 -2.83
C PRO A 127 -10.14 -3.75 -4.28
N ALA A 128 -8.97 -3.36 -4.77
CA ALA A 128 -8.78 -3.04 -6.18
C ALA A 128 -8.70 -4.31 -7.04
N TRP A 129 -8.32 -5.42 -6.44
CA TRP A 129 -8.24 -6.72 -7.10
C TRP A 129 -8.83 -7.79 -6.20
N ARG A 130 -9.66 -8.66 -6.77
CA ARG A 130 -10.37 -9.68 -5.98
C ARG A 130 -9.96 -11.12 -6.31
N GLY A 131 -8.89 -11.29 -7.00
CA GLY A 131 -8.41 -12.59 -7.39
C GLY A 131 -9.12 -13.18 -8.56
#